data_f29392f489698715bb570690d8bab7cf
#
_entry.id   f29392f489698715bb570690d8bab7cf
#
_cell.length_a   1.000
_cell.length_b   1.000
_cell.length_c   1.000
_cell.angle_alpha   90.00
_cell.angle_beta   90.00
_cell.angle_gamma   90.00
#
_symmetry.space_group_name_H-M   'P 1'
#
loop_
_entity.id
_entity.type
_entity.pdbx_description
1 polymer ?
#
loop_
_entity_poly.entity_id
_entity_poly.type
_entity_poly.pdbx_seq_one_letter_code
_entity_poly.pdbx_strand_id
1 'polypeptide(L)'
;MTSRRNTIQKDLVRNTVYEMRRHVTANEVYEFIKEAYPRIGKGTVYRNLDILVEEGALKKVEVPDGPNRFDFTLKNHYHVRCIKCGEVFDVDMDQIPDLLERIHNTHGIEFVDYDISFKGICPKCREKKL
;
A
#
# COMPACT_ATOMS: atom_id res chain seq x y z
N MET A 1 -26.19 -0.69 9.49
CA MET A 1 -26.36 0.39 8.53
C MET A 1 -25.31 1.47 8.74
N THR A 2 -24.50 1.73 7.72
CA THR A 2 -23.45 2.73 7.81
C THR A 2 -24.07 4.13 7.75
N SER A 3 -23.68 5.01 8.64
CA SER A 3 -24.21 6.36 8.62
C SER A 3 -23.71 7.10 7.36
N ARG A 4 -24.48 8.07 6.88
CA ARG A 4 -24.12 8.88 5.73
C ARG A 4 -22.77 9.56 5.93
N ARG A 5 -22.49 10.01 7.15
CA ARG A 5 -21.22 10.63 7.51
C ARG A 5 -20.04 9.68 7.30
N ASN A 6 -20.17 8.42 7.72
CA ASN A 6 -19.12 7.43 7.54
C ASN A 6 -18.86 7.14 6.06
N THR A 7 -19.92 7.12 5.25
CA THR A 7 -19.79 6.90 3.81
C THR A 7 -19.02 8.06 3.16
N ILE A 8 -19.32 9.29 3.55
CA ILE A 8 -18.62 10.47 3.02
C ILE A 8 -17.13 10.41 3.37
N GLN A 9 -16.81 10.07 4.62
CA GLN A 9 -15.43 9.97 5.08
C GLN A 9 -14.69 8.87 4.35
N LYS A 10 -15.34 7.71 4.15
CA LYS A 10 -14.75 6.59 3.43
C LYS A 10 -14.44 6.98 1.98
N ASP A 11 -15.38 7.64 1.31
CA ASP A 11 -15.18 8.08 -0.06
C ASP A 11 -14.04 9.11 -0.15
N LEU A 12 -13.95 10.00 0.83
CA LEU A 12 -12.88 10.99 0.86
C LEU A 12 -11.51 10.32 0.96
N VAL A 13 -11.38 9.33 1.84
CA VAL A 13 -10.12 8.59 2.00
C VAL A 13 -9.76 7.85 0.73
N ARG A 14 -10.73 7.13 0.14
CA ARG A 14 -10.51 6.39 -1.10
C ARG A 14 -10.06 7.31 -2.23
N ASN A 15 -10.77 8.42 -2.41
CA ASN A 15 -10.47 9.36 -3.48
C ASN A 15 -9.11 10.03 -3.28
N THR A 16 -8.71 10.24 -2.03
CA THR A 16 -7.40 10.80 -1.72
C THR A 16 -6.27 9.85 -2.14
N VAL A 17 -6.40 8.56 -1.81
CA VAL A 17 -5.41 7.56 -2.21
C VAL A 17 -5.32 7.51 -3.73
N TYR A 18 -6.47 7.50 -4.40
CA TYR A 18 -6.53 7.48 -5.86
C TYR A 18 -5.85 8.71 -6.47
N GLU A 19 -6.12 9.88 -5.90
CA GLU A 19 -5.57 11.15 -6.39
C GLU A 19 -4.06 11.23 -6.24
N MET A 20 -3.53 10.68 -5.16
CA MET A 20 -2.09 10.71 -4.90
C MET A 20 -1.29 9.82 -5.85
N ARG A 21 -1.92 8.85 -6.48
CA ARG A 21 -1.34 8.01 -7.55
C ARG A 21 0.01 7.37 -7.24
N ARG A 22 0.22 7.00 -5.99
CA ARG A 22 1.43 6.31 -5.56
C ARG A 22 1.10 5.48 -4.33
N HIS A 23 2.03 4.65 -3.93
CA HIS A 23 1.88 3.89 -2.71
C HIS A 23 2.04 4.84 -1.52
N VAL A 24 0.98 5.05 -0.76
CA VAL A 24 0.94 6.03 0.32
C VAL A 24 0.81 5.37 1.67
N THR A 25 1.42 5.97 2.69
CA THR A 25 1.23 5.54 4.06
C THR A 25 -0.05 6.16 4.61
N ALA A 26 -0.58 5.57 5.68
CA ALA A 26 -1.76 6.12 6.34
C ALA A 26 -1.51 7.53 6.83
N ASN A 27 -0.31 7.80 7.33
CA ASN A 27 0.04 9.14 7.81
C ASN A 27 0.07 10.16 6.67
N GLU A 28 0.59 9.78 5.51
CA GLU A 28 0.60 10.65 4.34
C GLU A 28 -0.82 11.00 3.90
N VAL A 29 -1.73 10.02 3.91
CA VAL A 29 -3.14 10.26 3.58
C VAL A 29 -3.76 11.22 4.58
N TYR A 30 -3.52 10.99 5.85
CA TYR A 30 -4.03 11.86 6.91
C TYR A 30 -3.54 13.30 6.76
N GLU A 31 -2.25 13.49 6.56
CA GLU A 31 -1.68 14.82 6.42
C GLU A 31 -2.24 15.57 5.20
N PHE A 32 -2.47 14.84 4.11
CA PHE A 32 -3.07 15.41 2.91
C PHE A 32 -4.50 15.87 3.16
N ILE A 33 -5.32 15.02 3.79
CA ILE A 33 -6.74 15.32 4.04
C ILE A 33 -6.88 16.45 5.06
N LYS A 34 -6.03 16.46 6.07
CA LYS A 34 -6.08 17.40 7.17
C LYS A 34 -6.02 18.87 6.71
N GLU A 35 -5.31 19.14 5.64
CA GLU A 35 -5.20 20.51 5.12
C GLU A 35 -6.56 21.07 4.69
N ALA A 36 -7.38 20.23 4.05
CA ALA A 36 -8.72 20.64 3.61
C ALA A 36 -9.78 20.40 4.67
N TYR A 37 -9.55 19.45 5.57
CA TYR A 37 -10.51 19.04 6.60
C TYR A 37 -9.80 18.96 7.95
N PRO A 38 -9.49 20.13 8.58
CA PRO A 38 -8.68 20.14 9.81
C PRO A 38 -9.28 19.39 11.00
N ARG A 39 -10.58 19.15 10.97
CA ARG A 39 -11.27 18.47 12.08
C ARG A 39 -11.27 16.95 11.94
N ILE A 40 -10.78 16.42 10.82
CA ILE A 40 -10.78 14.98 10.65
C ILE A 40 -9.76 14.34 11.60
N GLY A 41 -10.15 13.27 12.28
CA GLY A 41 -9.29 12.59 13.20
C GLY A 41 -8.37 11.58 12.50
N LYS A 42 -7.17 11.43 13.03
CA LYS A 42 -6.21 10.46 12.50
C LYS A 42 -6.79 9.04 12.53
N GLY A 43 -7.46 8.69 13.64
CA GLY A 43 -8.09 7.37 13.78
C GLY A 43 -9.17 7.12 12.73
N THR A 44 -9.90 8.17 12.35
CA THR A 44 -10.93 8.07 11.32
C THR A 44 -10.32 7.71 9.96
N VAL A 45 -9.21 8.37 9.60
CA VAL A 45 -8.51 8.07 8.34
C VAL A 45 -7.99 6.64 8.35
N TYR A 46 -7.33 6.24 9.42
CA TYR A 46 -6.73 4.90 9.54
C TYR A 46 -7.79 3.81 9.48
N ARG A 47 -8.90 3.99 10.20
CA ARG A 47 -10.00 3.03 10.20
C ARG A 47 -10.61 2.88 8.82
N ASN A 48 -10.81 3.99 8.10
CA ASN A 48 -11.39 3.93 6.77
C ASN A 48 -10.44 3.27 5.75
N LEU A 49 -9.14 3.45 5.90
CA LEU A 49 -8.17 2.73 5.06
C LEU A 49 -8.32 1.21 5.26
N ASP A 50 -8.42 0.77 6.51
CA ASP A 50 -8.58 -0.65 6.80
C ASP A 50 -9.90 -1.19 6.24
N ILE A 51 -10.99 -0.43 6.37
CA ILE A 51 -12.29 -0.82 5.81
C ILE A 51 -12.20 -0.96 4.30
N LEU A 52 -11.54 -0.01 3.63
CA LEU A 52 -11.40 -0.05 2.17
C LEU A 52 -10.57 -1.25 1.72
N VAL A 53 -9.57 -1.65 2.49
CA VAL A 53 -8.80 -2.87 2.20
C VAL A 53 -9.70 -4.10 2.35
N GLU A 54 -10.49 -4.16 3.41
CA GLU A 54 -11.42 -5.29 3.64
C GLU A 54 -12.47 -5.39 2.54
N GLU A 55 -12.92 -4.25 2.02
CA GLU A 55 -13.90 -4.22 0.93
C GLU A 55 -13.29 -4.51 -0.44
N GLY A 56 -11.96 -4.59 -0.52
CA GLY A 56 -11.28 -4.82 -1.79
C GLY A 56 -11.10 -3.58 -2.64
N ALA A 57 -11.39 -2.38 -2.11
CA ALA A 57 -11.23 -1.14 -2.85
C ALA A 57 -9.77 -0.65 -2.87
N LEU A 58 -9.00 -1.02 -1.87
CA LEU A 58 -7.59 -0.70 -1.78
C LEU A 58 -6.80 -1.95 -1.47
N LYS A 59 -5.53 -1.95 -1.84
CA LYS A 59 -4.60 -3.02 -1.49
C LYS A 59 -3.60 -2.49 -0.47
N LYS A 60 -3.34 -3.28 0.54
CA LYS A 60 -2.34 -2.97 1.55
C LYS A 60 -1.01 -3.60 1.13
N VAL A 61 0.02 -2.78 1.06
CA VAL A 61 1.38 -3.22 0.73
C VAL A 61 2.19 -3.22 2.00
N GLU A 62 2.57 -4.39 2.46
CA GLU A 62 3.37 -4.54 3.68
C GLU A 62 4.83 -4.26 3.38
N VAL A 63 5.44 -3.41 4.20
CA VAL A 63 6.83 -3.03 4.07
C VAL A 63 7.56 -3.52 5.32
N PRO A 64 8.55 -4.42 5.19
CA PRO A 64 9.19 -5.03 6.36
C PRO A 64 9.84 -4.05 7.33
N ASP A 65 10.43 -2.97 6.82
CA ASP A 65 11.20 -2.05 7.64
C ASP A 65 10.56 -0.67 7.74
N GLY A 66 9.26 -0.59 7.56
CA GLY A 66 8.59 0.69 7.62
C GLY A 66 7.09 0.55 7.70
N PRO A 67 6.36 1.67 7.66
CA PRO A 67 4.90 1.63 7.72
C PRO A 67 4.33 1.01 6.45
N ASN A 68 3.22 0.31 6.61
CA ASN A 68 2.51 -0.25 5.48
C ASN A 68 2.01 0.85 4.56
N ARG A 69 1.87 0.52 3.28
CA ARG A 69 1.39 1.47 2.28
C ARG A 69 0.10 0.97 1.66
N PHE A 70 -0.63 1.87 1.05
CA PHE A 70 -1.93 1.59 0.45
C PHE A 70 -1.91 2.00 -1.01
N ASP A 71 -2.59 1.22 -1.85
CA ASP A 71 -2.65 1.43 -3.29
C ASP A 71 -4.06 1.12 -3.77
N PHE A 72 -4.52 1.85 -4.77
CA PHE A 72 -5.84 1.62 -5.36
C PHE A 72 -5.85 0.48 -6.38
N THR A 73 -4.69 0.01 -6.80
CA THR A 73 -4.57 -1.06 -7.79
C THR A 73 -4.86 -2.41 -7.15
N LEU A 74 -5.88 -3.09 -7.64
CA LEU A 74 -6.29 -4.39 -7.12
C LEU A 74 -5.51 -5.56 -7.69
N LYS A 75 -4.67 -5.33 -8.68
CA LYS A 75 -3.85 -6.38 -9.27
C LYS A 75 -2.69 -6.73 -8.34
N ASN A 76 -2.42 -8.02 -8.22
CA ASN A 76 -1.21 -8.46 -7.55
C ASN A 76 -0.03 -8.04 -8.41
N HIS A 77 0.87 -7.27 -7.86
CA HIS A 77 2.05 -6.85 -8.56
C HIS A 77 3.23 -6.83 -7.61
N TYR A 78 4.40 -6.80 -8.18
CA TYR A 78 5.62 -6.78 -7.40
C TYR A 78 5.99 -5.34 -7.10
N HIS A 79 6.68 -5.14 -5.98
CA HIS A 79 7.05 -3.81 -5.52
C HIS A 79 8.54 -3.76 -5.25
N VAL A 80 9.10 -2.57 -5.34
CA VAL A 80 10.47 -2.31 -4.93
C VAL A 80 10.48 -1.15 -3.94
N ARG A 81 11.17 -1.32 -2.84
CA ARG A 81 11.33 -0.26 -1.83
C ARG A 81 12.74 0.31 -1.92
N CYS A 82 12.82 1.64 -1.97
CA CYS A 82 14.12 2.29 -1.88
C CYS A 82 14.68 2.14 -0.47
N ILE A 83 15.86 1.56 -0.36
CA ILE A 83 16.49 1.32 0.94
C ILE A 83 16.96 2.60 1.62
N LYS A 84 17.04 3.70 0.88
CA LYS A 84 17.52 4.98 1.42
C LYS A 84 16.38 5.89 1.85
N CYS A 85 15.35 6.07 1.02
CA CYS A 85 14.26 6.97 1.34
C CYS A 85 12.95 6.27 1.72
N GLY A 86 12.86 4.95 1.52
CA GLY A 86 11.68 4.18 1.88
C GLY A 86 10.53 4.26 0.88
N GLU A 87 10.66 4.99 -0.20
CA GLU A 87 9.64 5.10 -1.23
C GLU A 87 9.39 3.75 -1.86
N VAL A 88 8.12 3.45 -2.18
CA VAL A 88 7.72 2.18 -2.78
C VAL A 88 7.20 2.43 -4.19
N PHE A 89 7.69 1.64 -5.13
CA PHE A 89 7.32 1.72 -6.54
C PHE A 89 6.82 0.36 -7.02
N ASP A 90 5.95 0.36 -8.04
CA ASP A 90 5.54 -0.87 -8.69
C ASP A 90 6.66 -1.39 -9.57
N VAL A 91 6.78 -2.72 -9.60
CA VAL A 91 7.71 -3.39 -10.52
C VAL A 91 6.88 -4.02 -11.64
N ASP A 92 7.10 -3.56 -12.86
CA ASP A 92 6.40 -4.07 -14.03
C ASP A 92 7.17 -5.27 -14.59
N MET A 93 6.67 -6.44 -14.30
CA MET A 93 7.28 -7.68 -14.80
C MET A 93 6.22 -8.76 -14.91
N ASP A 94 6.51 -9.77 -15.69
CA ASP A 94 5.61 -10.91 -15.83
C ASP A 94 5.52 -11.67 -14.51
N GLN A 95 4.33 -12.18 -14.22
CA GLN A 95 4.14 -13.02 -13.04
C GLN A 95 4.92 -14.32 -13.17
N ILE A 96 5.37 -14.84 -12.05
CA ILE A 96 6.04 -16.13 -11.98
C ILE A 96 4.97 -17.19 -11.73
N PRO A 97 4.56 -17.95 -12.76
CA PRO A 97 3.33 -18.75 -12.67
C PRO A 97 3.39 -19.92 -11.70
N ASP A 98 4.56 -20.45 -11.42
CA ASP A 98 4.70 -21.65 -10.60
C ASP A 98 5.58 -21.43 -9.38
N LEU A 99 5.58 -20.20 -8.85
CA LEU A 99 6.48 -19.85 -7.76
C LEU A 99 6.25 -20.71 -6.52
N LEU A 100 5.01 -20.91 -6.12
CA LEU A 100 4.70 -21.70 -4.93
C LEU A 100 5.08 -23.18 -5.12
N GLU A 101 5.00 -23.67 -6.35
CA GLU A 101 5.35 -25.07 -6.66
C GLU A 101 6.86 -25.32 -6.58
N ARG A 102 7.67 -24.27 -6.59
CA ARG A 102 9.12 -24.38 -6.51
C ARG A 102 9.65 -24.54 -5.08
N ILE A 103 8.75 -24.48 -4.11
CA ILE A 103 9.13 -24.66 -2.72
C ILE A 103 9.45 -26.12 -2.48
N HIS A 104 10.67 -26.40 -2.05
CA HIS A 104 11.12 -27.79 -1.86
C HIS A 104 10.61 -28.42 -0.58
N ASN A 105 10.49 -27.65 0.48
CA ASN A 105 10.02 -28.18 1.76
C ASN A 105 8.93 -27.26 2.31
N THR A 106 7.71 -27.74 2.27
CA THR A 106 6.55 -26.98 2.73
C THR A 106 6.27 -27.12 4.22
N HIS A 107 6.96 -28.05 4.90
CA HIS A 107 6.70 -28.35 6.32
C HIS A 107 5.23 -28.66 6.62
N GLY A 108 4.51 -29.19 5.62
CA GLY A 108 3.07 -29.45 5.77
C GLY A 108 2.19 -28.23 5.68
N ILE A 109 2.76 -27.09 5.31
CA ILE A 109 2.02 -25.83 5.19
C ILE A 109 1.37 -25.75 3.82
N GLU A 110 0.10 -25.38 3.78
CA GLU A 110 -0.59 -25.10 2.53
C GLU A 110 -0.36 -23.63 2.15
N PHE A 111 0.44 -23.40 1.11
CA PHE A 111 0.73 -22.04 0.64
C PHE A 111 -0.40 -21.58 -0.27
N VAL A 112 -0.97 -20.44 0.03
CA VAL A 112 -2.12 -19.92 -0.74
C VAL A 112 -1.78 -18.71 -1.61
N ASP A 113 -0.73 -17.98 -1.27
CA ASP A 113 -0.35 -16.77 -2.00
C ASP A 113 1.05 -16.34 -1.62
N TYR A 114 1.55 -15.31 -2.27
CA TYR A 114 2.86 -14.76 -1.96
C TYR A 114 2.90 -13.27 -2.31
N ASP A 115 3.80 -12.57 -1.65
CA ASP A 115 4.13 -11.18 -1.96
C ASP A 115 5.63 -11.12 -2.23
N ILE A 116 6.00 -10.37 -3.27
CA ILE A 116 7.42 -10.19 -3.60
C ILE A 116 7.74 -8.71 -3.46
N SER A 117 8.72 -8.42 -2.63
CA SER A 117 9.21 -7.06 -2.43
C SER A 117 10.70 -7.03 -2.74
N PHE A 118 11.07 -6.20 -3.69
CA PHE A 118 12.47 -6.01 -4.03
C PHE A 118 13.04 -4.84 -3.23
N LYS A 119 14.34 -4.80 -3.10
CA LYS A 119 15.05 -3.69 -2.48
C LYS A 119 15.90 -3.03 -3.57
N GLY A 120 15.86 -1.71 -3.61
CA GLY A 120 16.61 -0.98 -4.63
C GLY A 120 16.96 0.42 -4.16
N ILE A 121 17.48 1.22 -5.07
CA ILE A 121 17.81 2.62 -4.82
C ILE A 121 17.10 3.44 -5.90
N CYS A 122 16.19 4.33 -5.49
CA CYS A 122 15.40 5.11 -6.42
C CYS A 122 16.28 6.15 -7.15
N PRO A 123 15.79 6.68 -8.29
CA PRO A 123 16.57 7.64 -9.07
C PRO A 123 17.02 8.87 -8.28
N LYS A 124 16.17 9.39 -7.42
CA LYS A 124 16.53 10.54 -6.59
C LYS A 124 17.69 10.25 -5.66
N CYS A 125 17.66 9.06 -5.03
CA CYS A 125 18.73 8.67 -4.12
C CYS A 125 20.01 8.32 -4.84
N ARG A 126 19.90 7.79 -6.05
CA ARG A 126 21.07 7.52 -6.87
C ARG A 126 21.79 8.81 -7.27
N GLU A 127 21.02 9.85 -7.60
CA GLU A 127 21.57 11.15 -8.00
C GLU A 127 22.25 11.86 -6.83
N LYS A 128 21.85 11.57 -5.59
CA LYS A 128 22.46 12.15 -4.41
C LYS A 128 23.77 11.48 -4.01
N LYS A 129 24.21 10.54 -4.80
CA LYS A 129 25.41 9.79 -4.52
C LYS A 129 26.63 10.61 -4.98
N LEU A 130 27.32 11.13 -4.04
CA LEU A 130 28.58 11.83 -4.30
C LEU A 130 29.76 10.96 -3.89
#